data_f022f824f00df14468f9c6c20c9b8640
#
_entry.id   f022f824f00df14468f9c6c20c9b8640
#
_cell.length_a   1.000
_cell.length_b   1.000
_cell.length_c   1.000
_cell.angle_alpha   90.00
_cell.angle_beta   90.00
_cell.angle_gamma   90.00
#
_symmetry.space_group_name_H-M   'P 1'
#
loop_
_entity.id
_entity.type
_entity.pdbx_description
1 polymer ?
#
loop_
_entity_poly.entity_id
_entity_poly.type
_entity_poly.pdbx_seq_one_letter_code
_entity_poly.pdbx_strand_id
1 'polypeptide(L)'
;VNDVSGWTDLLFLLVLVLDLFVLASSRLRAGIRAVAAQGALLALLPVVLAGDATETRHVVALALGALVVKAVGIPWLLARATRESKVSREATPLVGFVPSMALGALGVVGAIWFTAGLPLPIPGKHPLLVPTSIGTAWCGLLLIMTRRKAVG
;
A
#
# COMPACT_ATOMS: atom_id res chain seq x y z
N VAL A 1 -21.52 16.59 -0.53
CA VAL A 1 -21.27 15.41 -1.38
C VAL A 1 -19.85 15.41 -1.96
N ASN A 2 -19.25 16.60 -2.21
CA ASN A 2 -17.91 16.70 -2.86
C ASN A 2 -16.72 16.47 -1.91
N ASP A 3 -16.90 16.58 -0.59
CA ASP A 3 -15.78 16.47 0.36
C ASP A 3 -15.32 15.03 0.59
N VAL A 4 -16.23 14.06 0.59
CA VAL A 4 -15.88 12.66 0.87
C VAL A 4 -15.06 12.04 -0.27
N SER A 5 -15.34 12.40 -1.52
CA SER A 5 -14.54 11.93 -2.67
C SER A 5 -13.12 12.44 -2.62
N GLY A 6 -12.92 13.70 -2.24
CA GLY A 6 -11.59 14.30 -2.11
C GLY A 6 -10.72 13.61 -1.02
N TRP A 7 -11.32 13.30 0.13
CA TRP A 7 -10.61 12.57 1.20
C TRP A 7 -10.24 11.15 0.79
N THR A 8 -11.11 10.47 0.06
CA THR A 8 -10.85 9.12 -0.45
C THR A 8 -9.71 9.11 -1.48
N ASP A 9 -9.72 10.06 -2.40
CA ASP A 9 -8.66 10.20 -3.40
C ASP A 9 -7.32 10.56 -2.75
N LEU A 10 -7.34 11.40 -1.72
CA LEU A 10 -6.15 11.72 -0.93
C LEU A 10 -5.58 10.48 -0.23
N LEU A 11 -6.43 9.62 0.35
CA LEU A 11 -6.00 8.36 0.96
C LEU A 11 -5.36 7.43 -0.07
N PHE A 12 -5.92 7.31 -1.27
CA PHE A 12 -5.34 6.50 -2.33
C PHE A 12 -4.00 7.04 -2.82
N LEU A 13 -3.87 8.35 -2.96
CA LEU A 13 -2.59 8.98 -3.31
C LEU A 13 -1.53 8.76 -2.22
N LEU A 14 -1.91 8.87 -0.95
CA LEU A 14 -0.99 8.58 0.16
C LEU A 14 -0.51 7.11 0.15
N VAL A 15 -1.39 6.17 -0.16
CA VAL A 15 -1.02 4.75 -0.32
C VAL A 15 0.01 4.59 -1.42
N LEU A 16 -0.20 5.18 -2.60
CA LEU A 16 0.75 5.12 -3.73
C LEU A 16 2.10 5.78 -3.40
N VAL A 17 2.08 6.91 -2.69
CA VAL A 17 3.32 7.57 -2.24
C VAL A 17 4.09 6.67 -1.26
N LEU A 18 3.40 6.00 -0.34
CA LEU A 18 4.01 5.06 0.58
C LEU A 18 4.59 3.83 -0.15
N ASP A 19 3.93 3.33 -1.19
CA ASP A 19 4.44 2.25 -2.04
C ASP A 19 5.76 2.64 -2.70
N LEU A 20 5.82 3.83 -3.31
CA LEU A 20 7.05 4.36 -3.91
C LEU A 20 8.14 4.62 -2.87
N PHE A 21 7.76 5.10 -1.68
CA PHE A 21 8.70 5.29 -0.57
C PHE A 21 9.31 3.96 -0.11
N VAL A 22 8.54 2.88 -0.03
CA VAL A 22 9.04 1.54 0.31
C VAL A 22 10.03 1.04 -0.74
N LEU A 23 9.75 1.26 -2.02
CA LEU A 23 10.66 0.92 -3.13
C LEU A 23 11.98 1.73 -3.06
N ALA A 24 11.89 3.01 -2.72
CA ALA A 24 13.04 3.91 -2.58
C ALA A 24 13.86 3.68 -1.30
N SER A 25 13.28 3.02 -0.28
CA SER A 25 13.93 2.86 1.02
C SER A 25 14.85 1.65 1.07
N SER A 26 16.13 1.85 1.42
CA SER A 26 17.09 0.77 1.70
C SER A 26 16.91 0.17 3.10
N ARG A 27 16.27 0.92 4.00
CA ARG A 27 16.16 0.54 5.41
C ARG A 27 14.95 -0.34 5.65
N LEU A 28 15.15 -1.59 6.01
CA LEU A 28 14.10 -2.55 6.30
C LEU A 28 13.09 -2.04 7.36
N ARG A 29 13.57 -1.37 8.40
CA ARG A 29 12.70 -0.78 9.44
C ARG A 29 11.81 0.35 8.91
N ALA A 30 12.32 1.17 7.98
CA ALA A 30 11.53 2.22 7.35
C ALA A 30 10.44 1.61 6.46
N GLY A 31 10.77 0.55 5.71
CA GLY A 31 9.80 -0.21 4.93
C GLY A 31 8.68 -0.82 5.79
N ILE A 32 9.02 -1.45 6.93
CA ILE A 32 8.02 -2.01 7.86
C ILE A 32 7.09 -0.92 8.40
N ARG A 33 7.63 0.25 8.77
CA ARG A 33 6.82 1.39 9.24
C ARG A 33 5.91 1.94 8.14
N ALA A 34 6.39 2.02 6.91
CA ALA A 34 5.59 2.48 5.78
C ALA A 34 4.43 1.50 5.48
N VAL A 35 4.68 0.19 5.50
CA VAL A 35 3.64 -0.84 5.37
C VAL A 35 2.63 -0.77 6.52
N ALA A 36 3.07 -0.48 7.74
CA ALA A 36 2.16 -0.26 8.88
C ALA A 36 1.26 0.96 8.66
N ALA A 37 1.85 2.09 8.24
CA ALA A 37 1.10 3.31 7.92
C ALA A 37 0.09 3.09 6.79
N GLN A 38 0.51 2.41 5.72
CA GLN A 38 -0.36 2.02 4.61
C GLN A 38 -1.51 1.11 5.08
N GLY A 39 -1.21 0.12 5.92
CA GLY A 39 -2.22 -0.75 6.53
C GLY A 39 -3.25 0.02 7.36
N ALA A 40 -2.80 1.04 8.12
CA ALA A 40 -3.67 1.92 8.88
C ALA A 40 -4.57 2.77 7.97
N LEU A 41 -4.00 3.38 6.91
CA LEU A 41 -4.76 4.15 5.93
C LEU A 41 -5.84 3.31 5.24
N LEU A 42 -5.48 2.09 4.81
CA LEU A 42 -6.43 1.17 4.18
C LEU A 42 -7.51 0.65 5.15
N ALA A 43 -7.21 0.57 6.45
CA ALA A 43 -8.20 0.20 7.46
C ALA A 43 -9.22 1.31 7.72
N LEU A 44 -8.87 2.58 7.49
CA LEU A 44 -9.78 3.72 7.59
C LEU A 44 -10.74 3.81 6.40
N LEU A 45 -10.37 3.25 5.26
CA LEU A 45 -11.14 3.37 4.02
C LEU A 45 -12.60 2.92 4.14
N PRO A 46 -12.94 1.74 4.74
CA PRO A 46 -14.32 1.33 4.91
C PRO A 46 -15.15 2.31 5.75
N VAL A 47 -14.52 2.95 6.75
CA VAL A 47 -15.20 3.94 7.61
C VAL A 47 -15.53 5.21 6.83
N VAL A 48 -14.59 5.66 5.99
CA VAL A 48 -14.77 6.84 5.14
C VAL A 48 -15.82 6.58 4.06
N LEU A 49 -15.90 5.33 3.56
CA LEU A 49 -16.87 4.93 2.53
C LEU A 49 -18.26 4.64 3.07
N ALA A 50 -18.39 4.28 4.35
CA ALA A 50 -19.67 3.98 4.99
C ALA A 50 -20.44 5.28 5.30
N GLY A 51 -21.13 5.82 4.31
CA GLY A 51 -21.87 7.09 4.41
C GLY A 51 -23.13 7.07 5.26
N ASP A 52 -23.68 5.92 5.70
CA ASP A 52 -24.96 5.82 6.39
C ASP A 52 -24.94 4.98 7.66
N ALA A 53 -25.70 5.47 8.66
CA ALA A 53 -25.64 5.09 10.07
C ALA A 53 -26.11 3.65 10.43
N THR A 54 -26.81 2.94 9.58
CA THR A 54 -27.42 1.64 9.93
C THR A 54 -26.48 0.46 9.88
N GLU A 55 -25.42 0.49 9.08
CA GLU A 55 -24.40 -0.54 9.01
C GLU A 55 -23.08 -0.16 9.69
N THR A 56 -23.01 1.03 10.26
CA THR A 56 -21.78 1.62 10.82
C THR A 56 -21.10 0.72 11.86
N ARG A 57 -21.86 -0.03 12.66
CA ARG A 57 -21.32 -0.88 13.72
C ARG A 57 -20.49 -2.05 13.17
N HIS A 58 -20.98 -2.73 12.13
CA HIS A 58 -20.25 -3.82 11.49
C HIS A 58 -19.04 -3.29 10.70
N VAL A 59 -19.19 -2.18 10.02
CA VAL A 59 -18.10 -1.53 9.28
C VAL A 59 -16.99 -1.07 10.22
N VAL A 60 -17.33 -0.46 11.35
CA VAL A 60 -16.35 -0.06 12.37
C VAL A 60 -15.64 -1.27 12.97
N ALA A 61 -16.37 -2.35 13.28
CA ALA A 61 -15.76 -3.58 13.79
C ALA A 61 -14.78 -4.21 12.79
N LEU A 62 -15.15 -4.24 11.49
CA LEU A 62 -14.27 -4.71 10.41
C LEU A 62 -13.04 -3.81 10.24
N ALA A 63 -13.23 -2.49 10.30
CA ALA A 63 -12.13 -1.52 10.20
C ALA A 63 -11.16 -1.66 11.38
N LEU A 64 -11.66 -1.82 12.60
CA LEU A 64 -10.84 -2.06 13.80
C LEU A 64 -10.08 -3.40 13.69
N GLY A 65 -10.74 -4.47 13.26
CA GLY A 65 -10.10 -5.75 13.01
C GLY A 65 -9.00 -5.64 11.94
N ALA A 66 -9.27 -4.98 10.84
CA ALA A 66 -8.29 -4.73 9.78
C ALA A 66 -7.12 -3.85 10.27
N LEU A 67 -7.40 -2.84 11.10
CA LEU A 67 -6.39 -1.98 11.70
C LEU A 67 -5.43 -2.78 12.59
N VAL A 68 -5.98 -3.59 13.49
CA VAL A 68 -5.18 -4.43 14.39
C VAL A 68 -4.30 -5.40 13.60
N VAL A 69 -4.85 -6.09 12.61
CA VAL A 69 -4.10 -7.06 11.82
C VAL A 69 -3.08 -6.39 10.91
N LYS A 70 -3.47 -5.36 10.15
CA LYS A 70 -2.62 -4.74 9.13
C LYS A 70 -1.62 -3.75 9.70
N ALA A 71 -2.03 -2.91 10.67
CA ALA A 71 -1.15 -1.88 11.21
C ALA A 71 -0.28 -2.36 12.36
N VAL A 72 -0.69 -3.41 13.08
CA VAL A 72 0.04 -3.93 14.24
C VAL A 72 0.52 -5.36 13.99
N GLY A 73 -0.36 -6.28 13.64
CA GLY A 73 -0.06 -7.71 13.53
C GLY A 73 1.01 -8.01 12.47
N ILE A 74 0.81 -7.56 11.24
CA ILE A 74 1.75 -7.80 10.14
C ILE A 74 3.11 -7.14 10.40
N PRO A 75 3.21 -5.85 10.77
CA PRO A 75 4.50 -5.23 11.07
C PRO A 75 5.22 -5.86 12.26
N TRP A 76 4.47 -6.30 13.29
CA TRP A 76 5.06 -7.00 14.42
C TRP A 76 5.66 -8.35 14.02
N LEU A 77 4.92 -9.15 13.24
CA LEU A 77 5.43 -10.42 12.70
C LEU A 77 6.66 -10.22 11.82
N LEU A 78 6.65 -9.22 10.94
CA LEU A 78 7.80 -8.88 10.10
C LEU A 78 9.00 -8.44 10.94
N ALA A 79 8.78 -7.61 11.96
CA ALA A 79 9.83 -7.17 12.86
C ALA A 79 10.42 -8.33 13.68
N ARG A 80 9.58 -9.27 14.10
CA ARG A 80 9.99 -10.49 14.80
C ARG A 80 10.79 -11.40 13.87
N ALA A 81 10.28 -11.71 12.70
CA ALA A 81 10.95 -12.55 11.71
C ALA A 81 12.33 -12.00 11.34
N THR A 82 12.47 -10.69 11.19
CA THR A 82 13.74 -10.04 10.89
C THR A 82 14.73 -10.06 12.06
N ARG A 83 14.25 -10.11 13.29
CA ARG A 83 15.11 -10.28 14.48
C ARG A 83 15.64 -11.69 14.59
N GLU A 84 14.79 -12.69 14.38
CA GLU A 84 15.14 -14.11 14.51
C GLU A 84 16.07 -14.58 13.39
N SER A 85 15.93 -14.05 12.18
CA SER A 85 16.71 -14.48 11.00
C SER A 85 18.13 -13.90 10.92
N LYS A 86 18.57 -13.03 11.87
CA LYS A 86 19.87 -12.34 11.83
C LYS A 86 20.20 -11.69 10.47
N VAL A 87 19.18 -11.41 9.66
CA VAL A 87 19.35 -10.81 8.34
C VAL A 87 19.97 -9.43 8.50
N SER A 88 21.05 -9.19 7.76
CA SER A 88 21.72 -7.90 7.70
C SER A 88 20.70 -6.77 7.49
N ARG A 89 20.86 -5.68 8.23
CA ARG A 89 19.92 -4.55 8.28
C ARG A 89 19.76 -3.82 6.94
N GLU A 90 20.58 -4.16 5.96
CA GLU A 90 20.59 -3.57 4.62
C GLU A 90 20.26 -4.65 3.59
N ALA A 91 19.10 -4.53 2.96
CA ALA A 91 18.81 -5.29 1.76
C ALA A 91 19.54 -4.58 0.60
N THR A 92 20.59 -5.20 0.07
CA THR A 92 21.22 -4.71 -1.15
C THR A 92 20.25 -4.91 -2.32
N PRO A 93 19.78 -3.83 -2.96
CA PRO A 93 18.89 -3.96 -4.12
C PRO A 93 19.72 -4.45 -5.31
N LEU A 94 19.20 -5.48 -6.02
CA LEU A 94 19.77 -5.93 -7.32
C LEU A 94 19.71 -4.82 -8.36
N VAL A 95 18.67 -4.01 -8.29
CA VAL A 95 18.45 -2.83 -9.13
C VAL A 95 18.59 -1.63 -8.22
N GLY A 96 19.35 -0.62 -8.62
CA GLY A 96 19.55 0.60 -7.81
C GLY A 96 18.21 1.24 -7.41
N PHE A 97 18.22 2.07 -6.38
CA PHE A 97 17.00 2.71 -5.85
C PHE A 97 16.26 3.55 -6.90
N VAL A 98 17.00 4.30 -7.70
CA VAL A 98 16.44 5.17 -8.76
C VAL A 98 15.69 4.37 -9.82
N PRO A 99 16.27 3.31 -10.43
CA PRO A 99 15.53 2.52 -11.42
C PRO A 99 14.37 1.72 -10.79
N SER A 100 14.47 1.26 -9.55
CA SER A 100 13.32 0.62 -8.87
C SER A 100 12.16 1.58 -8.66
N MET A 101 12.45 2.82 -8.25
CA MET A 101 11.44 3.87 -8.11
C MET A 101 10.84 4.27 -9.45
N ALA A 102 11.67 4.38 -10.50
CA ALA A 102 11.19 4.68 -11.86
C ALA A 102 10.27 3.59 -12.39
N LEU A 103 10.64 2.30 -12.20
CA LEU A 103 9.78 1.17 -12.59
C LEU A 103 8.47 1.14 -11.78
N GLY A 104 8.52 1.47 -10.49
CA GLY A 104 7.33 1.62 -9.66
C GLY A 104 6.41 2.71 -10.18
N ALA A 105 6.96 3.89 -10.45
CA ALA A 105 6.20 5.03 -10.98
C ALA A 105 5.60 4.73 -12.37
N LEU A 106 6.37 4.10 -13.27
CA LEU A 106 5.86 3.65 -14.58
C LEU A 106 4.71 2.65 -14.44
N GLY A 107 4.78 1.73 -13.48
CA GLY A 107 3.70 0.79 -13.23
C GLY A 107 2.44 1.46 -12.70
N VAL A 108 2.59 2.47 -11.82
CA VAL A 108 1.45 3.27 -11.33
C VAL A 108 0.80 4.07 -12.46
N VAL A 109 1.59 4.75 -13.28
CA VAL A 109 1.09 5.48 -14.46
C VAL A 109 0.42 4.51 -15.44
N GLY A 110 1.04 3.35 -15.69
CA GLY A 110 0.45 2.29 -16.52
C GLY A 110 -0.87 1.77 -15.97
N ALA A 111 -0.99 1.60 -14.65
CA ALA A 111 -2.23 1.19 -13.99
C ALA A 111 -3.34 2.24 -14.17
N ILE A 112 -3.02 3.53 -14.02
CA ILE A 112 -3.96 4.62 -14.25
C ILE A 112 -4.42 4.65 -15.72
N TRP A 113 -3.48 4.54 -16.65
CA TRP A 113 -3.78 4.55 -18.09
C TRP A 113 -4.61 3.33 -18.50
N PHE A 114 -4.25 2.16 -18.00
CA PHE A 114 -4.98 0.90 -18.28
C PHE A 114 -6.41 0.96 -17.76
N THR A 115 -6.61 1.45 -16.53
CA THR A 115 -7.94 1.53 -15.92
C THR A 115 -8.81 2.62 -16.51
N ALA A 116 -8.23 3.68 -17.10
CA ALA A 116 -8.99 4.72 -17.78
C ALA A 116 -9.75 4.20 -19.04
N GLY A 117 -9.26 3.11 -19.65
CA GLY A 117 -9.90 2.47 -20.80
C GLY A 117 -10.90 1.36 -20.45
N LEU A 118 -11.04 0.98 -19.17
CA LEU A 118 -11.92 -0.11 -18.74
C LEU A 118 -13.32 0.40 -18.38
N PRO A 119 -14.38 -0.26 -18.89
CA PRO A 119 -15.75 -0.02 -18.42
C PRO A 119 -15.92 -0.61 -17.02
N LEU A 120 -15.60 0.19 -15.99
CA LEU A 120 -15.74 -0.25 -14.60
C LEU A 120 -17.21 -0.27 -14.18
N PRO A 121 -17.67 -1.32 -13.44
CA PRO A 121 -19.07 -1.47 -13.05
C PRO A 121 -19.56 -0.43 -12.05
N ILE A 122 -18.66 0.39 -11.50
CA ILE A 122 -18.96 1.50 -10.59
C ILE A 122 -18.33 2.79 -11.14
N PRO A 123 -18.90 3.38 -12.20
CA PRO A 123 -18.36 4.63 -12.74
C PRO A 123 -18.61 5.78 -11.76
N GLY A 124 -17.56 6.46 -11.35
CA GLY A 124 -17.61 7.81 -10.81
C GLY A 124 -17.57 7.97 -9.30
N LYS A 125 -17.73 6.94 -8.45
CA LYS A 125 -17.62 7.14 -6.99
C LYS A 125 -16.19 7.18 -6.47
N HIS A 126 -15.29 6.34 -7.00
CA HIS A 126 -13.90 6.26 -6.54
C HIS A 126 -12.97 5.88 -7.71
N PRO A 127 -12.61 6.83 -8.57
CA PRO A 127 -11.84 6.54 -9.79
C PRO A 127 -10.44 5.99 -9.50
N LEU A 128 -9.85 6.32 -8.36
CA LEU A 128 -8.51 5.88 -7.97
C LEU A 128 -8.45 4.52 -7.29
N LEU A 129 -9.58 3.89 -6.95
CA LEU A 129 -9.60 2.61 -6.23
C LEU A 129 -8.92 1.49 -7.03
N VAL A 130 -9.29 1.29 -8.28
CA VAL A 130 -8.73 0.22 -9.12
C VAL A 130 -7.28 0.50 -9.51
N PRO A 131 -6.92 1.72 -9.99
CA PRO A 131 -5.52 2.05 -10.28
C PRO A 131 -4.60 1.88 -9.09
N THR A 132 -5.04 2.30 -7.90
CA THR A 132 -4.27 2.16 -6.67
C THR A 132 -4.06 0.69 -6.31
N SER A 133 -5.09 -0.15 -6.42
CA SER A 133 -4.97 -1.58 -6.14
C SER A 133 -3.97 -2.27 -7.07
N ILE A 134 -4.02 -1.98 -8.37
CA ILE A 134 -3.08 -2.52 -9.36
C ILE A 134 -1.66 -1.96 -9.10
N GLY A 135 -1.54 -0.66 -8.85
CA GLY A 135 -0.27 0.01 -8.56
C GLY A 135 0.42 -0.56 -7.32
N THR A 136 -0.34 -0.75 -6.23
CA THR A 136 0.17 -1.37 -4.99
C THR A 136 0.62 -2.82 -5.22
N ALA A 137 -0.16 -3.62 -5.95
CA ALA A 137 0.22 -4.98 -6.30
C ALA A 137 1.51 -5.01 -7.15
N TRP A 138 1.64 -4.11 -8.12
CA TRP A 138 2.84 -3.94 -8.94
C TRP A 138 4.07 -3.58 -8.10
N CYS A 139 3.94 -2.56 -7.23
CA CYS A 139 5.02 -2.14 -6.34
C CYS A 139 5.46 -3.25 -5.38
N GLY A 140 4.49 -4.02 -4.84
CA GLY A 140 4.77 -5.17 -4.01
C GLY A 140 5.53 -6.28 -4.74
N LEU A 141 5.14 -6.57 -5.98
CA LEU A 141 5.82 -7.53 -6.84
C LEU A 141 7.26 -7.08 -7.17
N LEU A 142 7.42 -5.83 -7.56
CA LEU A 142 8.75 -5.25 -7.79
C LEU A 142 9.63 -5.32 -6.54
N LEU A 143 9.08 -5.06 -5.37
CA LEU A 143 9.81 -5.14 -4.10
C LEU A 143 10.36 -6.55 -3.86
N ILE A 144 9.55 -7.58 -4.12
CA ILE A 144 9.96 -8.98 -3.98
C ILE A 144 11.04 -9.35 -5.01
N MET A 145 10.86 -8.90 -6.26
CA MET A 145 11.78 -9.24 -7.35
C MET A 145 13.12 -8.52 -7.24
N THR A 146 13.12 -7.27 -6.78
CA THR A 146 14.33 -6.44 -6.73
C THR A 146 15.16 -6.64 -5.47
N ARG A 147 14.58 -7.23 -4.42
CA ARG A 147 15.28 -7.49 -3.16
C ARG A 147 15.60 -8.97 -3.01
N ARG A 148 16.66 -9.45 -3.67
CA ARG A 148 17.26 -10.73 -3.31
C ARG A 148 18.17 -10.58 -2.08
N LYS A 149 18.10 -11.58 -1.18
CA LYS A 149 19.15 -11.76 -0.18
C LYS A 149 20.47 -11.94 -0.93
N ALA A 150 21.50 -11.18 -0.58
CA ALA A 150 22.86 -11.59 -0.81
C ALA A 150 23.09 -12.83 0.08
N VAL A 151 22.86 -14.01 -0.48
CA VAL A 151 23.31 -15.28 0.10
C VAL A 151 24.74 -15.41 -0.38
N GLY A 152 25.66 -15.01 0.47
CA GLY A 152 27.08 -15.28 0.40
C GLY A 152 27.48 -15.94 1.68
#